data_7d1c8568db4997583fb6f61e7e167d1c
#
_entry.id   7d1c8568db4997583fb6f61e7e167d1c
#
_cell.length_a   1.000
_cell.length_b   1.000
_cell.length_c   1.000
_cell.angle_alpha   90.00
_cell.angle_beta   90.00
_cell.angle_gamma   90.00
#
_symmetry.space_group_name_H-M   'P 1'
#
loop_
_entity.id
_entity.type
_entity.pdbx_description
1 polymer ?
#
loop_
_entity_poly.entity_id
_entity_poly.type
_entity_poly.pdbx_seq_one_letter_code
_entity_poly.pdbx_strand_id
1 'polypeptide(L)'
;LAFALSLLVALPLQAQQSAHDSDTRIDDASMARAAQLRDTALQDDTGWMVVESLTTEVGPRLAGSEADARAVEWAKAKFKALGYDKVWTEPVTFPKWERRGESARIVGAHAQPLHITALGGSPGGKAEAEVVRFDTLEALQNAAPGSLAGKIAFVDQRMQRARDGSGYGPGSRVRSAGPSAAIRAGAIGYLMRSAGTDSHRNPHTGITRFDEGLTPIPSAALSLPDADQLARLVVLGPVKVALDLDCGWNGEYTSQNVIGEMSGRSRPDEVVVIGGHLDSWDLGTGAIDDGAGVAIGMAAGHLIGALPKAQRPARTIRVVAFANEEQGLYGGRAYAQKHAADLRKHQLGAESDFGAGRIYAFAAKTPDYAKAAVARIAQALAPLGIEHRADGEGCGPDLSPFNAIGMACAGLSQDGTDYFDLHHTPDDTLDKIDPAALAQNVAAYTVFAYLAADAQGDFGSAPKTPEEK
;
A
#
# COMPACT_ATOMS: atom_id res chain seq x y z
N LEU A 1 -35.70 -48.46 -49.56
CA LEU A 1 -35.22 -47.23 -49.01
C LEU A 1 -35.13 -47.39 -47.49
N ALA A 2 -33.92 -47.64 -46.99
CA ALA A 2 -33.65 -47.72 -45.55
C ALA A 2 -33.03 -46.42 -45.10
N PHE A 3 -33.67 -45.77 -44.10
CA PHE A 3 -33.14 -44.59 -43.37
C PHE A 3 -32.28 -45.11 -42.22
N ALA A 4 -30.99 -44.79 -42.24
CA ALA A 4 -30.09 -44.98 -41.14
C ALA A 4 -30.15 -43.77 -40.19
N LEU A 5 -30.58 -43.99 -38.95
CA LEU A 5 -30.61 -43.00 -37.88
C LEU A 5 -29.27 -43.04 -37.15
N SER A 6 -28.43 -42.01 -37.32
CA SER A 6 -27.17 -41.88 -36.60
C SER A 6 -27.45 -41.27 -35.22
N LEU A 7 -27.31 -42.02 -34.14
CA LEU A 7 -27.30 -41.54 -32.77
C LEU A 7 -25.93 -40.85 -32.48
N LEU A 8 -25.97 -39.55 -32.34
CA LEU A 8 -24.86 -38.83 -31.71
C LEU A 8 -24.93 -39.01 -30.20
N VAL A 9 -24.01 -39.81 -29.65
CA VAL A 9 -23.78 -39.90 -28.22
C VAL A 9 -22.96 -38.68 -27.79
N ALA A 10 -23.60 -37.71 -27.13
CA ALA A 10 -22.90 -36.65 -26.43
C ALA A 10 -22.26 -37.19 -25.16
N LEU A 11 -20.94 -37.30 -25.15
CA LEU A 11 -20.17 -37.55 -23.92
C LEU A 11 -20.23 -36.32 -23.04
N PRO A 12 -20.54 -36.44 -21.74
CA PRO A 12 -20.45 -35.28 -20.83
C PRO A 12 -18.98 -34.88 -20.69
N LEU A 13 -18.69 -33.58 -20.92
CA LEU A 13 -17.45 -32.97 -20.49
C LEU A 13 -17.40 -33.06 -18.98
N GLN A 14 -16.73 -34.06 -18.43
CA GLN A 14 -16.33 -34.05 -17.02
C GLN A 14 -15.30 -32.90 -16.86
N ALA A 15 -15.71 -31.84 -16.21
CA ALA A 15 -14.78 -30.85 -15.65
C ALA A 15 -13.80 -31.62 -14.77
N GLN A 16 -12.54 -31.69 -15.16
CA GLN A 16 -11.46 -32.16 -14.31
C GLN A 16 -11.34 -31.21 -13.14
N GLN A 17 -12.08 -31.46 -12.06
CA GLN A 17 -11.67 -31.06 -10.74
C GLN A 17 -10.36 -31.83 -10.48
N SER A 18 -9.23 -31.12 -10.50
CA SER A 18 -7.98 -31.64 -9.99
C SER A 18 -8.18 -31.90 -8.50
N ALA A 19 -8.41 -33.16 -8.13
CA ALA A 19 -8.39 -33.58 -6.75
C ALA A 19 -7.00 -33.26 -6.21
N HIS A 20 -6.93 -32.39 -5.21
CA HIS A 20 -5.74 -32.24 -4.39
C HIS A 20 -5.59 -33.51 -3.58
N ASP A 21 -4.58 -34.32 -3.91
CA ASP A 21 -4.38 -35.66 -3.32
C ASP A 21 -3.93 -35.62 -1.85
N SER A 22 -3.68 -34.44 -1.26
CA SER A 22 -3.32 -34.30 0.17
C SER A 22 -3.44 -32.87 0.68
N ASP A 23 -3.78 -32.70 1.96
CA ASP A 23 -3.75 -31.43 2.68
C ASP A 23 -2.36 -30.78 2.66
N THR A 24 -2.33 -29.46 2.60
CA THR A 24 -1.09 -28.68 2.75
C THR A 24 -0.56 -28.81 4.18
N ARG A 25 0.73 -29.16 4.32
CA ARG A 25 1.34 -29.51 5.61
C ARG A 25 2.65 -28.77 5.84
N ILE A 26 2.91 -28.44 7.10
CA ILE A 26 4.18 -27.93 7.61
C ILE A 26 4.64 -28.92 8.67
N ASP A 27 5.86 -29.45 8.55
CA ASP A 27 6.40 -30.42 9.50
C ASP A 27 7.05 -29.76 10.73
N ASP A 28 7.40 -30.58 11.74
CA ASP A 28 7.99 -30.06 12.98
C ASP A 28 9.43 -29.54 12.80
N ALA A 29 10.16 -30.06 11.82
CA ALA A 29 11.51 -29.55 11.50
C ALA A 29 11.45 -28.14 10.93
N SER A 30 10.47 -27.85 10.04
CA SER A 30 10.21 -26.50 9.54
C SER A 30 9.78 -25.55 10.65
N MET A 31 8.93 -26.02 11.59
CA MET A 31 8.53 -25.23 12.76
C MET A 31 9.72 -24.89 13.67
N ALA A 32 10.59 -25.85 13.94
CA ALA A 32 11.79 -25.64 14.76
C ALA A 32 12.75 -24.64 14.08
N ARG A 33 12.90 -24.73 12.76
CA ARG A 33 13.72 -23.78 11.99
C ARG A 33 13.12 -22.38 12.00
N ALA A 34 11.82 -22.25 11.81
CA ALA A 34 11.12 -20.97 11.88
C ALA A 34 11.26 -20.30 13.26
N ALA A 35 11.24 -21.09 14.35
CA ALA A 35 11.49 -20.56 15.70
C ALA A 35 12.92 -20.00 15.84
N GLN A 36 13.94 -20.68 15.29
CA GLN A 36 15.30 -20.19 15.28
C GLN A 36 15.45 -18.90 14.46
N LEU A 37 14.82 -18.84 13.27
CA LEU A 37 14.81 -17.64 12.44
C LEU A 37 14.11 -16.47 13.14
N ARG A 38 12.99 -16.70 13.82
CA ARG A 38 12.29 -15.71 14.65
C ARG A 38 13.23 -15.11 15.68
N ASP A 39 13.90 -15.97 16.46
CA ASP A 39 14.76 -15.54 17.56
C ASP A 39 16.01 -14.80 17.03
N THR A 40 16.53 -15.18 15.87
CA THR A 40 17.60 -14.45 15.17
C THR A 40 17.08 -13.08 14.68
N ALA A 41 15.93 -13.03 14.04
CA ALA A 41 15.36 -11.79 13.49
C ALA A 41 15.08 -10.74 14.57
N LEU A 42 14.68 -11.16 15.78
CA LEU A 42 14.44 -10.24 16.91
C LEU A 42 15.73 -9.58 17.45
N GLN A 43 16.91 -10.08 17.07
CA GLN A 43 18.22 -9.54 17.47
C GLN A 43 18.99 -8.94 16.29
N ASP A 44 18.43 -9.02 15.08
CA ASP A 44 19.04 -8.55 13.84
C ASP A 44 18.61 -7.09 13.56
N ASP A 45 19.56 -6.28 13.13
CA ASP A 45 19.35 -4.86 12.83
C ASP A 45 19.25 -4.56 11.33
N THR A 46 19.25 -5.59 10.46
CA THR A 46 19.18 -5.41 9.00
C THR A 46 17.98 -4.58 8.57
N GLY A 47 16.80 -4.80 9.17
CA GLY A 47 15.62 -4.00 8.86
C GLY A 47 15.84 -2.52 9.16
N TRP A 48 16.39 -2.19 10.32
CA TRP A 48 16.75 -0.82 10.68
C TRP A 48 17.76 -0.22 9.73
N MET A 49 18.87 -0.91 9.45
CA MET A 49 19.91 -0.43 8.53
C MET A 49 19.38 -0.20 7.11
N VAL A 50 18.40 -0.98 6.65
CA VAL A 50 17.80 -0.80 5.34
C VAL A 50 16.95 0.46 5.30
N VAL A 51 16.02 0.66 6.25
CA VAL A 51 15.15 1.85 6.27
C VAL A 51 15.96 3.13 6.55
N GLU A 52 16.95 3.09 7.45
CA GLU A 52 17.85 4.22 7.69
C GLU A 52 18.60 4.61 6.43
N SER A 53 19.17 3.64 5.69
CA SER A 53 19.86 3.87 4.43
C SER A 53 18.92 4.46 3.37
N LEU A 54 17.71 3.92 3.18
CA LEU A 54 16.77 4.43 2.20
C LEU A 54 16.37 5.88 2.48
N THR A 55 16.01 6.18 3.71
CA THR A 55 15.57 7.52 4.11
C THR A 55 16.68 8.55 4.15
N THR A 56 17.94 8.13 4.35
CA THR A 56 19.10 9.01 4.42
C THR A 56 19.77 9.22 3.06
N GLU A 57 19.97 8.15 2.28
CA GLU A 57 20.69 8.21 1.00
C GLU A 57 19.79 8.62 -0.17
N VAL A 58 18.50 8.32 -0.10
CA VAL A 58 17.51 8.66 -1.14
C VAL A 58 16.57 9.75 -0.67
N GLY A 59 15.93 9.58 0.49
CA GLY A 59 14.96 10.51 1.07
C GLY A 59 13.59 10.46 0.40
N PRO A 60 12.87 11.62 0.31
CA PRO A 60 11.58 11.73 -0.39
C PRO A 60 11.72 11.27 -1.84
N ARG A 61 10.87 10.33 -2.27
CA ARG A 61 11.05 9.61 -3.54
C ARG A 61 9.76 9.49 -4.34
N LEU A 62 9.12 10.66 -4.57
CA LEU A 62 7.89 10.74 -5.37
C LEU A 62 8.07 10.03 -6.72
N ALA A 63 7.13 9.17 -7.07
CA ALA A 63 7.18 8.42 -8.32
C ALA A 63 7.37 9.32 -9.54
N GLY A 64 8.35 9.00 -10.38
CA GLY A 64 8.74 9.78 -11.56
C GLY A 64 9.72 10.93 -11.29
N SER A 65 10.19 11.10 -10.05
CA SER A 65 11.22 12.08 -9.71
C SER A 65 12.64 11.54 -9.94
N GLU A 66 13.65 12.40 -9.82
CA GLU A 66 15.06 11.95 -9.80
C GLU A 66 15.37 11.07 -8.58
N ALA A 67 14.64 11.26 -7.48
CA ALA A 67 14.77 10.45 -6.29
C ALA A 67 14.19 9.04 -6.48
N ASP A 68 13.09 8.88 -7.25
CA ASP A 68 12.59 7.58 -7.68
C ASP A 68 13.67 6.81 -8.47
N ALA A 69 14.32 7.46 -9.44
CA ALA A 69 15.43 6.83 -10.17
C ALA A 69 16.59 6.41 -9.25
N ARG A 70 16.94 7.25 -8.24
CA ARG A 70 17.97 6.88 -7.25
C ARG A 70 17.51 5.72 -6.37
N ALA A 71 16.22 5.67 -5.97
CA ALA A 71 15.65 4.59 -5.18
C ALA A 71 15.74 3.24 -5.91
N VAL A 72 15.46 3.21 -7.21
CA VAL A 72 15.62 2.00 -8.05
C VAL A 72 17.06 1.49 -8.02
N GLU A 73 18.04 2.36 -8.25
CA GLU A 73 19.46 1.95 -8.22
C GLU A 73 19.92 1.56 -6.80
N TRP A 74 19.45 2.28 -5.77
CA TRP A 74 19.67 1.94 -4.37
C TRP A 74 19.13 0.54 -4.05
N ALA A 75 17.86 0.25 -4.41
CA ALA A 75 17.25 -1.05 -4.13
C ALA A 75 17.99 -2.20 -4.82
N LYS A 76 18.40 -2.04 -6.09
CA LYS A 76 19.23 -3.02 -6.80
C LYS A 76 20.55 -3.30 -6.09
N ALA A 77 21.22 -2.24 -5.62
CA ALA A 77 22.46 -2.35 -4.89
C ALA A 77 22.26 -3.01 -3.51
N LYS A 78 21.18 -2.64 -2.81
CA LYS A 78 20.84 -3.16 -1.48
C LYS A 78 20.51 -4.66 -1.54
N PHE A 79 19.69 -5.12 -2.47
CA PHE A 79 19.42 -6.54 -2.69
C PHE A 79 20.71 -7.35 -2.94
N LYS A 80 21.62 -6.81 -3.76
CA LYS A 80 22.92 -7.46 -4.01
C LYS A 80 23.79 -7.52 -2.76
N ALA A 81 23.87 -6.42 -2.01
CA ALA A 81 24.65 -6.34 -0.77
C ALA A 81 24.12 -7.30 0.31
N LEU A 82 22.80 -7.51 0.37
CA LEU A 82 22.13 -8.47 1.25
C LEU A 82 22.25 -9.93 0.76
N GLY A 83 22.95 -10.17 -0.35
CA GLY A 83 23.27 -11.53 -0.82
C GLY A 83 22.12 -12.27 -1.51
N TYR A 84 21.18 -11.54 -2.11
CA TYR A 84 20.13 -12.16 -2.92
C TYR A 84 20.71 -12.90 -4.12
N ASP A 85 20.22 -14.12 -4.39
CA ASP A 85 20.73 -14.99 -5.46
C ASP A 85 20.45 -14.41 -6.85
N LYS A 86 19.30 -13.71 -7.01
CA LYS A 86 18.92 -13.05 -8.25
C LYS A 86 18.35 -11.66 -7.95
N VAL A 87 18.74 -10.68 -8.77
CA VAL A 87 18.22 -9.31 -8.70
C VAL A 87 17.94 -8.80 -10.12
N TRP A 88 16.72 -8.33 -10.39
CA TRP A 88 16.35 -7.75 -11.67
C TRP A 88 15.31 -6.65 -11.51
N THR A 89 14.96 -5.99 -12.60
CA THR A 89 13.92 -4.97 -12.61
C THR A 89 12.85 -5.26 -13.67
N GLU A 90 11.66 -4.72 -13.44
CA GLU A 90 10.54 -4.79 -14.39
C GLU A 90 9.99 -3.40 -14.62
N PRO A 91 9.90 -2.92 -15.89
CA PRO A 91 9.50 -1.55 -16.18
C PRO A 91 8.03 -1.31 -15.84
N VAL A 92 7.76 -0.11 -15.29
CA VAL A 92 6.43 0.37 -14.92
C VAL A 92 6.25 1.78 -15.46
N THR A 93 5.33 1.96 -16.41
CA THR A 93 5.07 3.27 -17.04
C THR A 93 3.76 3.85 -16.50
N PHE A 94 3.80 5.14 -16.15
CA PHE A 94 2.68 5.85 -15.56
C PHE A 94 2.71 7.34 -15.89
N PRO A 95 1.56 8.06 -15.79
CA PRO A 95 1.52 9.51 -15.88
C PRO A 95 2.30 10.14 -14.72
N LYS A 96 3.16 11.11 -15.00
CA LYS A 96 3.99 11.79 -14.01
C LYS A 96 3.27 13.02 -13.47
N TRP A 97 3.05 13.07 -12.16
CA TRP A 97 2.58 14.25 -11.46
C TRP A 97 3.72 14.88 -10.64
N GLU A 98 3.78 16.20 -10.62
CA GLU A 98 4.85 16.95 -9.93
C GLU A 98 4.28 18.02 -9.02
N ARG A 99 4.89 18.18 -7.85
CA ARG A 99 4.71 19.30 -6.94
C ARG A 99 5.94 20.21 -7.06
N ARG A 100 5.73 21.51 -7.27
CA ARG A 100 6.83 22.50 -7.38
C ARG A 100 6.72 23.58 -6.32
N GLY A 101 5.49 23.95 -5.92
CA GLY A 101 5.25 24.92 -4.87
C GLY A 101 3.79 25.05 -4.51
N GLU A 102 3.53 25.48 -3.27
CA GLU A 102 2.17 25.62 -2.77
C GLU A 102 2.09 26.65 -1.65
N SER A 103 1.00 27.41 -1.62
CA SER A 103 0.71 28.30 -0.51
C SER A 103 -0.78 28.56 -0.38
N ALA A 104 -1.21 28.80 0.87
CA ALA A 104 -2.54 29.34 1.15
C ALA A 104 -2.50 30.33 2.29
N ARG A 105 -3.44 31.29 2.25
CA ARG A 105 -3.60 32.27 3.33
C ARG A 105 -5.03 32.76 3.41
N ILE A 106 -5.46 33.10 4.61
CA ILE A 106 -6.68 33.87 4.84
C ILE A 106 -6.42 35.32 4.42
N VAL A 107 -7.36 35.94 3.71
CA VAL A 107 -7.27 37.31 3.20
C VAL A 107 -8.24 38.22 3.96
N GLY A 108 -7.86 39.46 4.18
CA GLY A 108 -8.69 40.49 4.84
C GLY A 108 -8.37 40.69 6.32
N ALA A 109 -9.38 41.00 7.14
CA ALA A 109 -9.20 41.41 8.53
C ALA A 109 -8.50 40.41 9.44
N HIS A 110 -8.59 39.10 9.11
CA HIS A 110 -7.98 38.00 9.87
C HIS A 110 -6.83 37.34 9.09
N ALA A 111 -6.09 38.11 8.28
CA ALA A 111 -5.04 37.61 7.40
C ALA A 111 -3.97 36.83 8.16
N GLN A 112 -3.77 35.57 7.76
CA GLN A 112 -2.76 34.65 8.33
C GLN A 112 -2.46 33.51 7.35
N PRO A 113 -1.25 32.91 7.38
CA PRO A 113 -0.92 31.78 6.56
C PRO A 113 -1.70 30.54 7.01
N LEU A 114 -1.98 29.65 6.05
CA LEU A 114 -2.52 28.32 6.26
C LEU A 114 -1.49 27.29 5.78
N HIS A 115 -1.23 26.27 6.58
CA HIS A 115 -0.38 25.15 6.18
C HIS A 115 -1.22 24.17 5.39
N ILE A 116 -0.87 24.02 4.13
CA ILE A 116 -1.56 23.16 3.17
C ILE A 116 -0.58 22.23 2.49
N THR A 117 -1.13 21.22 1.85
CA THR A 117 -0.45 20.47 0.79
C THR A 117 -1.40 20.23 -0.37
N ALA A 118 -0.91 20.40 -1.60
CA ALA A 118 -1.66 20.04 -2.80
C ALA A 118 -1.96 18.54 -2.79
N LEU A 119 -3.19 18.19 -3.16
CA LEU A 119 -3.52 16.79 -3.38
C LEU A 119 -2.84 16.27 -4.64
N GLY A 120 -2.30 15.05 -4.59
CA GLY A 120 -1.74 14.39 -5.76
C GLY A 120 -2.77 14.32 -6.88
N GLY A 121 -2.38 14.64 -8.10
CA GLY A 121 -3.29 14.74 -9.25
C GLY A 121 -4.03 16.08 -9.36
N SER A 122 -3.92 16.98 -8.38
CA SER A 122 -4.43 18.34 -8.51
C SER A 122 -3.75 19.08 -9.65
N PRO A 123 -4.48 19.90 -10.45
CA PRO A 123 -3.86 20.87 -11.34
C PRO A 123 -3.26 22.02 -10.51
N GLY A 124 -2.26 22.68 -11.08
CA GLY A 124 -1.84 23.99 -10.62
C GLY A 124 -2.93 25.04 -10.85
N GLY A 125 -2.78 26.18 -10.17
CA GLY A 125 -3.66 27.32 -10.36
C GLY A 125 -3.80 28.18 -9.13
N LYS A 126 -4.46 29.35 -9.32
CA LYS A 126 -4.72 30.32 -8.26
C LYS A 126 -6.23 30.48 -8.08
N ALA A 127 -6.68 30.52 -6.83
CA ALA A 127 -8.04 30.83 -6.47
C ALA A 127 -8.03 31.78 -5.26
N GLU A 128 -8.68 32.95 -5.36
CA GLU A 128 -8.94 33.81 -4.23
C GLU A 128 -10.45 34.05 -4.13
N ALA A 129 -11.10 33.43 -3.15
CA ALA A 129 -12.54 33.45 -3.03
C ALA A 129 -13.02 33.22 -1.59
N GLU A 130 -14.29 33.51 -1.37
CA GLU A 130 -15.01 33.13 -0.15
C GLU A 130 -15.07 31.62 0.00
N VAL A 131 -14.82 31.13 1.22
CA VAL A 131 -14.88 29.71 1.58
C VAL A 131 -16.29 29.36 2.07
N VAL A 132 -16.82 28.25 1.56
CA VAL A 132 -18.03 27.63 2.06
C VAL A 132 -17.67 26.30 2.72
N ARG A 133 -17.94 26.20 4.03
CA ARG A 133 -17.66 25.01 4.83
C ARG A 133 -18.78 23.97 4.77
N PHE A 134 -18.39 22.70 4.66
CA PHE A 134 -19.25 21.53 4.76
C PHE A 134 -18.71 20.61 5.86
N ASP A 135 -19.58 20.15 6.75
CA ASP A 135 -19.18 19.27 7.85
C ASP A 135 -18.83 17.84 7.37
N THR A 136 -19.37 17.43 6.23
CA THR A 136 -19.17 16.10 5.66
C THR A 136 -19.08 16.16 4.14
N LEU A 137 -18.45 15.12 3.55
CA LEU A 137 -18.47 14.93 2.09
C LEU A 137 -19.90 14.82 1.54
N GLU A 138 -20.77 14.12 2.25
CA GLU A 138 -22.19 13.96 1.85
C GLU A 138 -22.90 15.31 1.75
N ALA A 139 -22.67 16.22 2.71
CA ALA A 139 -23.23 17.57 2.68
C ALA A 139 -22.80 18.35 1.42
N LEU A 140 -21.52 18.22 1.00
CA LEU A 140 -21.04 18.80 -0.25
C LEU A 140 -21.65 18.13 -1.48
N GLN A 141 -21.76 16.81 -1.49
CA GLN A 141 -22.37 16.06 -2.59
C GLN A 141 -23.84 16.40 -2.83
N ASN A 142 -24.55 16.80 -1.76
CA ASN A 142 -25.95 17.25 -1.80
C ASN A 142 -26.12 18.75 -2.09
N ALA A 143 -25.01 19.51 -2.27
CA ALA A 143 -25.08 20.92 -2.63
C ALA A 143 -25.69 21.11 -4.03
N ALA A 144 -26.58 22.10 -4.17
CA ALA A 144 -27.21 22.35 -5.44
C ALA A 144 -26.21 22.77 -6.52
N PRO A 145 -26.36 22.31 -7.77
CA PRO A 145 -25.51 22.75 -8.87
C PRO A 145 -25.43 24.29 -8.96
N GLY A 146 -24.22 24.83 -9.09
CA GLY A 146 -23.97 26.27 -9.16
C GLY A 146 -24.04 27.04 -7.83
N SER A 147 -24.41 26.40 -6.71
CA SER A 147 -24.47 27.06 -5.39
C SER A 147 -23.14 27.58 -4.88
N LEU A 148 -22.03 27.04 -5.39
CA LEU A 148 -20.65 27.43 -5.07
C LEU A 148 -19.98 28.25 -6.20
N ALA A 149 -20.76 28.85 -7.10
CA ALA A 149 -20.20 29.61 -8.21
C ALA A 149 -19.22 30.69 -7.71
N GLY A 150 -17.93 30.59 -8.14
CA GLY A 150 -16.87 31.51 -7.77
C GLY A 150 -16.38 31.40 -6.31
N LYS A 151 -16.69 30.30 -5.61
CA LYS A 151 -16.28 30.07 -4.21
C LYS A 151 -15.30 28.89 -4.09
N ILE A 152 -14.67 28.76 -2.93
CA ILE A 152 -13.87 27.61 -2.54
C ILE A 152 -14.71 26.72 -1.62
N ALA A 153 -14.82 25.43 -1.95
CA ALA A 153 -15.44 24.45 -1.06
C ALA A 153 -14.42 23.98 0.00
N PHE A 154 -14.83 23.95 1.27
CA PHE A 154 -14.02 23.39 2.36
C PHE A 154 -14.81 22.27 3.06
N VAL A 155 -14.30 21.02 2.99
CA VAL A 155 -14.88 19.89 3.71
C VAL A 155 -14.08 19.67 5.01
N ASP A 156 -14.77 19.85 6.14
CA ASP A 156 -14.22 19.79 7.49
C ASP A 156 -14.54 18.45 8.20
N GLN A 157 -14.60 17.37 7.42
CA GLN A 157 -14.90 16.05 7.95
C GLN A 157 -13.74 15.50 8.79
N ARG A 158 -14.05 15.03 10.00
CA ARG A 158 -13.06 14.49 10.94
C ARG A 158 -12.90 13.00 10.76
N MET A 159 -11.63 12.54 10.80
CA MET A 159 -11.28 11.14 10.84
C MET A 159 -11.40 10.58 12.26
N GLN A 160 -11.68 9.28 12.38
CA GLN A 160 -11.69 8.54 13.63
C GLN A 160 -10.40 7.72 13.73
N ARG A 161 -9.73 7.78 14.92
CA ARG A 161 -8.56 6.95 15.20
C ARG A 161 -8.98 5.52 15.43
N ALA A 162 -8.31 4.56 14.79
CA ALA A 162 -8.57 3.14 14.98
C ALA A 162 -7.28 2.34 14.75
N ARG A 163 -7.09 1.28 15.53
CA ARG A 163 -5.92 0.42 15.48
C ARG A 163 -5.79 -0.30 14.13
N ASP A 164 -6.91 -0.68 13.55
CA ASP A 164 -7.01 -1.35 12.25
C ASP A 164 -7.09 -0.39 11.05
N GLY A 165 -6.97 0.92 11.28
CA GLY A 165 -7.06 1.93 10.24
C GLY A 165 -8.45 2.15 9.66
N SER A 166 -9.50 1.53 10.20
CA SER A 166 -10.87 1.58 9.63
C SER A 166 -11.45 2.99 9.49
N GLY A 167 -10.94 3.97 10.25
CA GLY A 167 -11.32 5.38 10.12
C GLY A 167 -10.77 6.07 8.87
N TYR A 168 -9.73 5.53 8.22
CA TYR A 168 -9.08 6.17 7.08
C TYR A 168 -9.93 6.12 5.80
N GLY A 169 -10.61 5.01 5.54
CA GLY A 169 -11.44 4.87 4.34
C GLY A 169 -12.43 6.03 4.16
N PRO A 170 -13.27 6.37 5.16
CA PRO A 170 -14.13 7.55 5.11
C PRO A 170 -13.37 8.87 4.94
N GLY A 171 -12.20 9.04 5.58
CA GLY A 171 -11.35 10.22 5.47
C GLY A 171 -10.74 10.39 4.07
N SER A 172 -10.20 9.33 3.50
CA SER A 172 -9.60 9.34 2.16
C SER A 172 -10.64 9.58 1.04
N ARG A 173 -11.90 9.21 1.26
CA ARG A 173 -13.00 9.52 0.32
C ARG A 173 -13.25 11.02 0.19
N VAL A 174 -13.02 11.81 1.25
CA VAL A 174 -13.09 13.29 1.17
C VAL A 174 -12.06 13.79 0.15
N ARG A 175 -10.86 13.20 0.15
CA ARG A 175 -9.79 13.51 -0.80
C ARG A 175 -10.14 13.08 -2.23
N SER A 176 -10.59 11.84 -2.41
CA SER A 176 -10.78 11.25 -3.74
C SER A 176 -12.06 11.70 -4.45
N ALA A 177 -13.14 12.00 -3.74
CA ALA A 177 -14.44 12.36 -4.32
C ALA A 177 -14.84 13.83 -4.10
N GLY A 178 -14.25 14.51 -3.12
CA GLY A 178 -14.59 15.89 -2.77
C GLY A 178 -14.36 16.90 -3.89
N PRO A 179 -13.21 16.89 -4.59
CA PRO A 179 -12.96 17.81 -5.69
C PRO A 179 -14.00 17.73 -6.80
N SER A 180 -14.40 16.52 -7.21
CA SER A 180 -15.46 16.34 -8.23
C SER A 180 -16.82 16.84 -7.75
N ALA A 181 -17.16 16.63 -6.48
CA ALA A 181 -18.39 17.16 -5.89
C ALA A 181 -18.38 18.70 -5.84
N ALA A 182 -17.24 19.31 -5.47
CA ALA A 182 -17.05 20.76 -5.45
C ALA A 182 -17.26 21.38 -6.85
N ILE A 183 -16.69 20.76 -7.90
CA ILE A 183 -16.84 21.19 -9.30
C ILE A 183 -18.30 21.15 -9.71
N ARG A 184 -19.04 20.09 -9.40
CA ARG A 184 -20.47 19.99 -9.73
C ARG A 184 -21.30 21.08 -9.05
N ALA A 185 -20.90 21.51 -7.86
CA ALA A 185 -21.53 22.62 -7.15
C ALA A 185 -21.07 24.00 -7.67
N GLY A 186 -20.08 24.05 -8.59
CA GLY A 186 -19.59 25.29 -9.22
C GLY A 186 -18.39 25.94 -8.53
N ALA A 187 -17.71 25.25 -7.62
CA ALA A 187 -16.55 25.76 -6.93
C ALA A 187 -15.34 25.96 -7.88
N ILE A 188 -14.49 26.96 -7.57
CA ILE A 188 -13.26 27.27 -8.30
C ILE A 188 -11.99 26.77 -7.59
N GLY A 189 -12.12 26.22 -6.38
CA GLY A 189 -11.06 25.63 -5.57
C GLY A 189 -11.65 24.69 -4.52
N TYR A 190 -10.83 23.76 -4.05
CA TYR A 190 -11.22 22.78 -3.05
C TYR A 190 -10.19 22.71 -1.92
N LEU A 191 -10.68 22.72 -0.70
CA LEU A 191 -9.92 22.50 0.52
C LEU A 191 -10.57 21.38 1.34
N MET A 192 -9.75 20.57 1.98
CA MET A 192 -10.23 19.58 2.94
C MET A 192 -9.41 19.63 4.24
N ARG A 193 -10.04 19.20 5.34
CA ARG A 193 -9.29 18.80 6.53
C ARG A 193 -8.45 17.58 6.17
N SER A 194 -7.18 17.57 6.55
CA SER A 194 -6.32 16.39 6.40
C SER A 194 -6.91 15.14 7.05
N ALA A 195 -6.63 13.98 6.45
CA ALA A 195 -7.00 12.68 7.00
C ALA A 195 -5.97 12.27 8.07
N GLY A 196 -6.16 12.73 9.29
CA GLY A 196 -5.34 12.45 10.45
C GLY A 196 -6.14 12.71 11.71
N THR A 197 -5.58 12.39 12.88
CA THR A 197 -6.27 12.44 14.17
C THR A 197 -5.48 13.17 15.27
N ASP A 198 -4.29 13.67 14.94
CA ASP A 198 -3.39 14.38 15.84
C ASP A 198 -3.70 15.89 15.92
N SER A 199 -2.77 16.66 16.46
CA SER A 199 -2.80 18.11 16.50
C SER A 199 -1.56 18.75 15.86
N HIS A 200 -0.77 17.99 15.10
CA HIS A 200 0.40 18.49 14.39
C HIS A 200 -0.03 19.39 13.23
N ARG A 201 0.81 20.38 12.94
CA ARG A 201 0.54 21.34 11.86
C ARG A 201 1.08 20.86 10.51
N ASN A 202 1.01 19.54 10.30
CA ASN A 202 1.44 18.84 9.11
C ASN A 202 0.23 18.45 8.26
N PRO A 203 0.10 18.99 7.04
CA PRO A 203 -0.98 18.58 6.15
C PRO A 203 -0.68 17.20 5.54
N HIS A 204 -1.73 16.43 5.28
CA HIS A 204 -1.71 15.09 4.74
C HIS A 204 -2.12 15.10 3.25
N THR A 205 -1.22 14.68 2.37
CA THR A 205 -1.47 14.58 0.93
C THR A 205 -2.13 13.25 0.53
N GLY A 206 -2.02 12.88 -0.71
CA GLY A 206 -2.44 11.64 -1.35
C GLY A 206 -3.20 11.90 -2.64
N ILE A 207 -3.35 10.87 -3.44
CA ILE A 207 -3.93 11.00 -4.78
C ILE A 207 -5.40 11.42 -4.75
N THR A 208 -5.79 12.36 -5.59
CA THR A 208 -7.18 12.64 -5.97
C THR A 208 -7.39 12.36 -7.45
N ARG A 209 -8.61 12.07 -7.82
CA ARG A 209 -9.03 11.85 -9.20
C ARG A 209 -10.26 12.69 -9.48
N PHE A 210 -10.32 13.24 -10.69
CA PHE A 210 -11.48 13.99 -11.15
C PHE A 210 -12.33 13.09 -12.03
N ASP A 211 -13.63 13.17 -11.87
CA ASP A 211 -14.55 12.40 -12.72
C ASP A 211 -14.46 12.86 -14.16
N GLU A 212 -14.66 11.95 -15.09
CA GLU A 212 -14.59 12.21 -16.52
C GLU A 212 -15.55 13.34 -16.92
N GLY A 213 -15.07 14.21 -17.82
CA GLY A 213 -15.83 15.37 -18.30
C GLY A 213 -15.84 16.59 -17.39
N LEU A 214 -15.26 16.54 -16.19
CA LEU A 214 -15.07 17.69 -15.33
C LEU A 214 -13.76 18.41 -15.65
N THR A 215 -13.76 19.76 -15.57
CA THR A 215 -12.54 20.55 -15.61
C THR A 215 -11.92 20.58 -14.21
N PRO A 216 -10.74 20.00 -13.97
CA PRO A 216 -10.10 19.99 -12.67
C PRO A 216 -9.86 21.37 -12.08
N ILE A 217 -9.94 21.49 -10.76
CA ILE A 217 -9.69 22.72 -10.00
C ILE A 217 -8.57 22.53 -8.98
N PRO A 218 -7.84 23.59 -8.58
CA PRO A 218 -6.85 23.53 -7.52
C PRO A 218 -7.44 22.94 -6.24
N SER A 219 -6.79 21.88 -5.72
CA SER A 219 -7.30 21.09 -4.62
C SER A 219 -6.19 20.79 -3.61
N ALA A 220 -6.41 21.11 -2.33
CA ALA A 220 -5.41 20.97 -1.27
C ALA A 220 -6.02 20.49 0.04
N ALA A 221 -5.19 19.87 0.88
CA ALA A 221 -5.50 19.53 2.26
C ALA A 221 -4.89 20.57 3.22
N LEU A 222 -5.66 20.94 4.24
CA LEU A 222 -5.21 21.80 5.35
C LEU A 222 -4.66 20.93 6.48
N SER A 223 -3.64 21.41 7.19
CA SER A 223 -3.27 20.82 8.48
C SER A 223 -4.47 20.84 9.44
N LEU A 224 -4.49 19.93 10.40
CA LEU A 224 -5.63 19.82 11.34
C LEU A 224 -5.84 21.10 12.15
N PRO A 225 -4.80 21.76 12.74
CA PRO A 225 -4.98 23.02 13.45
C PRO A 225 -5.46 24.18 12.55
N ASP A 226 -5.02 24.23 11.28
CA ASP A 226 -5.44 25.30 10.37
C ASP A 226 -6.86 25.07 9.83
N ALA A 227 -7.27 23.82 9.67
CA ALA A 227 -8.66 23.49 9.38
C ALA A 227 -9.58 23.91 10.55
N ASP A 228 -9.19 23.65 11.80
CA ASP A 228 -9.92 24.12 12.99
C ASP A 228 -9.98 25.65 13.06
N GLN A 229 -8.87 26.34 12.73
CA GLN A 229 -8.84 27.79 12.71
C GLN A 229 -9.77 28.38 11.64
N LEU A 230 -9.71 27.83 10.42
CA LEU A 230 -10.59 28.24 9.31
C LEU A 230 -12.06 28.00 9.67
N ALA A 231 -12.38 26.83 10.24
CA ALA A 231 -13.74 26.50 10.66
C ALA A 231 -14.31 27.50 11.69
N ARG A 232 -13.49 27.89 12.69
CA ARG A 232 -13.89 28.90 13.68
C ARG A 232 -14.13 30.28 13.06
N LEU A 233 -13.29 30.69 12.09
CA LEU A 233 -13.45 31.98 11.42
C LEU A 233 -14.69 32.04 10.53
N VAL A 234 -15.00 30.96 9.83
CA VAL A 234 -16.22 30.87 8.98
C VAL A 234 -17.51 31.03 9.81
N VAL A 235 -17.51 30.61 11.08
CA VAL A 235 -18.64 30.81 12.01
C VAL A 235 -18.83 32.30 12.37
N LEU A 236 -17.73 33.09 12.39
CA LEU A 236 -17.80 34.51 12.70
C LEU A 236 -18.26 35.39 11.53
N GLY A 237 -18.20 34.88 10.30
CA GLY A 237 -18.62 35.58 9.09
C GLY A 237 -17.89 35.10 7.84
N PRO A 238 -18.13 35.74 6.67
CA PRO A 238 -17.48 35.38 5.43
C PRO A 238 -15.96 35.48 5.49
N VAL A 239 -15.26 34.41 5.10
CA VAL A 239 -13.82 34.31 5.05
C VAL A 239 -13.36 34.10 3.61
N LYS A 240 -12.37 34.86 3.16
CA LYS A 240 -11.70 34.62 1.88
C LYS A 240 -10.39 33.91 2.10
N VAL A 241 -10.08 32.94 1.23
CA VAL A 241 -8.78 32.26 1.16
C VAL A 241 -8.18 32.49 -0.22
N ALA A 242 -6.90 32.85 -0.24
CA ALA A 242 -6.06 32.80 -1.44
C ALA A 242 -5.29 31.48 -1.44
N LEU A 243 -5.47 30.70 -2.49
CA LEU A 243 -4.82 29.42 -2.77
C LEU A 243 -3.95 29.57 -4.01
N ASP A 244 -2.70 29.17 -3.95
CA ASP A 244 -1.74 29.19 -5.08
C ASP A 244 -1.00 27.85 -5.10
N LEU A 245 -1.25 27.04 -6.13
CA LEU A 245 -0.63 25.74 -6.32
C LEU A 245 0.17 25.73 -7.63
N ASP A 246 1.46 25.40 -7.53
CA ASP A 246 2.31 25.05 -8.66
C ASP A 246 2.57 23.56 -8.65
N CYS A 247 1.71 22.81 -9.30
CA CYS A 247 1.75 21.35 -9.42
C CYS A 247 1.00 20.91 -10.68
N GLY A 248 1.08 19.64 -11.03
CA GLY A 248 0.29 19.09 -12.13
C GLY A 248 0.97 17.94 -12.85
N TRP A 249 0.23 17.37 -13.80
CA TRP A 249 0.70 16.30 -14.67
C TRP A 249 1.72 16.81 -15.69
N ASN A 250 2.82 16.08 -15.87
CA ASN A 250 3.92 16.44 -16.76
C ASN A 250 4.41 15.21 -17.55
N GLY A 251 3.60 14.78 -18.54
CA GLY A 251 3.92 13.65 -19.41
C GLY A 251 3.84 12.30 -18.72
N GLU A 252 4.65 11.35 -19.22
CA GLU A 252 4.78 9.99 -18.69
C GLU A 252 6.20 9.73 -18.19
N TYR A 253 6.34 8.78 -17.29
CA TYR A 253 7.62 8.32 -16.79
C TYR A 253 7.63 6.80 -16.69
N THR A 254 8.81 6.17 -16.83
CA THR A 254 9.00 4.74 -16.64
C THR A 254 9.97 4.51 -15.49
N SER A 255 9.44 4.04 -14.36
CA SER A 255 10.19 3.52 -13.23
C SER A 255 10.31 2.00 -13.30
N GLN A 256 10.71 1.34 -12.22
CA GLN A 256 10.96 -0.09 -12.18
C GLN A 256 10.44 -0.71 -10.86
N ASN A 257 9.69 -1.81 -10.93
CA ASN A 257 9.68 -2.74 -9.81
C ASN A 257 11.08 -3.34 -9.66
N VAL A 258 11.63 -3.34 -8.45
CA VAL A 258 12.92 -3.97 -8.17
C VAL A 258 12.69 -5.26 -7.41
N ILE A 259 13.22 -6.37 -7.93
CA ILE A 259 12.90 -7.71 -7.45
C ILE A 259 14.17 -8.43 -7.04
N GLY A 260 14.14 -9.03 -5.84
CA GLY A 260 15.17 -9.92 -5.33
C GLY A 260 14.62 -11.31 -5.03
N GLU A 261 15.38 -12.36 -5.34
CA GLU A 261 15.03 -13.74 -5.00
C GLU A 261 16.10 -14.44 -4.17
N MET A 262 15.63 -15.18 -3.16
CA MET A 262 16.38 -16.23 -2.47
C MET A 262 15.86 -17.57 -2.95
N SER A 263 16.66 -18.29 -3.74
CA SER A 263 16.25 -19.50 -4.44
C SER A 263 15.91 -20.64 -3.48
N GLY A 264 14.80 -21.30 -3.72
CA GLY A 264 14.37 -22.49 -2.99
C GLY A 264 15.26 -23.69 -3.25
N ARG A 265 15.35 -24.61 -2.25
CA ARG A 265 16.23 -25.77 -2.35
C ARG A 265 15.74 -26.88 -3.30
N SER A 266 14.44 -27.01 -3.53
CA SER A 266 13.88 -28.17 -4.29
C SER A 266 12.73 -27.81 -5.23
N ARG A 267 12.04 -26.67 -5.04
CA ARG A 267 10.97 -26.13 -5.90
C ARG A 267 11.22 -24.66 -6.24
N PRO A 268 12.35 -24.35 -6.91
CA PRO A 268 12.78 -22.95 -7.12
C PRO A 268 11.85 -22.16 -8.07
N ASP A 269 11.01 -22.83 -8.85
CA ASP A 269 10.05 -22.20 -9.77
C ASP A 269 8.74 -21.78 -9.08
N GLU A 270 8.49 -22.26 -7.87
CA GLU A 270 7.37 -21.82 -7.05
C GLU A 270 7.82 -20.74 -6.09
N VAL A 271 7.02 -19.69 -5.91
CA VAL A 271 7.42 -18.51 -5.14
C VAL A 271 6.42 -18.16 -4.04
N VAL A 272 6.93 -17.70 -2.91
CA VAL A 272 6.20 -16.92 -1.91
C VAL A 272 6.64 -15.47 -2.08
N VAL A 273 5.67 -14.56 -2.22
CA VAL A 273 5.94 -13.13 -2.49
C VAL A 273 5.73 -12.32 -1.23
N ILE A 274 6.73 -11.53 -0.87
CA ILE A 274 6.63 -10.50 0.16
C ILE A 274 7.19 -9.19 -0.40
N GLY A 275 6.85 -8.05 0.19
CA GLY A 275 7.40 -6.77 -0.26
C GLY A 275 6.69 -5.58 0.36
N GLY A 276 6.91 -4.44 -0.25
CA GLY A 276 6.34 -3.13 0.01
C GLY A 276 6.63 -2.22 -1.17
N HIS A 277 6.12 -0.98 -1.18
CA HIS A 277 6.38 -0.07 -2.30
C HIS A 277 7.63 0.79 -2.08
N LEU A 278 8.29 1.11 -3.19
CA LEU A 278 9.57 1.81 -3.18
C LEU A 278 9.41 3.33 -3.21
N ASP A 279 8.38 3.84 -3.86
CA ASP A 279 8.09 5.27 -3.90
C ASP A 279 7.54 5.77 -2.55
N SER A 280 7.41 7.06 -2.41
CA SER A 280 6.74 7.73 -1.29
C SER A 280 6.18 9.07 -1.75
N TRP A 281 5.29 9.68 -0.97
CA TRP A 281 5.05 11.10 -1.15
C TRP A 281 6.30 11.93 -0.82
N ASP A 282 6.33 13.16 -1.35
CA ASP A 282 7.47 14.07 -1.32
C ASP A 282 7.55 14.94 -0.07
N LEU A 283 6.63 14.81 0.88
CA LEU A 283 6.55 15.65 2.07
C LEU A 283 7.50 15.22 3.18
N GLY A 284 7.61 13.92 3.43
CA GLY A 284 8.51 13.27 4.38
C GLY A 284 9.56 12.42 3.67
N THR A 285 10.37 11.69 4.43
CA THR A 285 11.39 10.77 3.87
C THR A 285 10.83 9.40 3.49
N GLY A 286 9.50 9.17 3.69
CA GLY A 286 8.86 7.90 3.41
C GLY A 286 9.43 6.75 4.25
N ALA A 287 9.60 6.97 5.54
CA ALA A 287 10.13 5.96 6.46
C ALA A 287 9.04 4.96 6.87
N ILE A 288 7.86 5.51 7.17
CA ILE A 288 6.67 4.77 7.61
C ILE A 288 5.92 4.22 6.40
N ASP A 289 5.88 5.01 5.30
CA ASP A 289 5.11 4.75 4.09
C ASP A 289 6.00 4.92 2.83
N ASP A 290 6.61 3.87 2.30
CA ASP A 290 6.67 2.50 2.82
C ASP A 290 8.13 1.99 2.92
N GLY A 291 9.05 2.86 3.41
CA GLY A 291 10.43 2.45 3.67
C GLY A 291 10.52 1.28 4.66
N ALA A 292 9.61 1.25 5.65
CA ALA A 292 9.53 0.18 6.63
C ALA A 292 9.17 -1.17 5.97
N GLY A 293 8.16 -1.21 5.08
CA GLY A 293 7.75 -2.43 4.40
C GLY A 293 8.82 -2.96 3.46
N VAL A 294 9.48 -2.08 2.70
CA VAL A 294 10.67 -2.46 1.89
C VAL A 294 11.74 -3.07 2.78
N ALA A 295 12.03 -2.47 3.94
CA ALA A 295 13.04 -2.95 4.87
C ALA A 295 12.66 -4.30 5.49
N ILE A 296 11.41 -4.48 5.91
CA ILE A 296 10.87 -5.73 6.45
C ILE A 296 11.04 -6.87 5.43
N GLY A 297 10.61 -6.63 4.19
CA GLY A 297 10.72 -7.62 3.12
C GLY A 297 12.17 -7.99 2.81
N MET A 298 13.04 -6.98 2.65
CA MET A 298 14.47 -7.20 2.35
C MET A 298 15.19 -7.92 3.48
N ALA A 299 14.95 -7.57 4.75
CA ALA A 299 15.56 -8.22 5.90
C ALA A 299 15.08 -9.66 6.07
N ALA A 300 13.76 -9.92 5.93
CA ALA A 300 13.20 -11.26 6.00
C ALA A 300 13.80 -12.20 4.93
N GLY A 301 13.90 -11.72 3.69
CA GLY A 301 14.55 -12.48 2.61
C GLY A 301 16.02 -12.74 2.87
N HIS A 302 16.77 -11.73 3.37
CA HIS A 302 18.18 -11.87 3.76
C HIS A 302 18.39 -12.96 4.81
N LEU A 303 17.65 -12.92 5.91
CA LEU A 303 17.75 -13.89 7.01
C LEU A 303 17.47 -15.32 6.55
N ILE A 304 16.47 -15.52 5.70
CA ILE A 304 16.17 -16.83 5.09
C ILE A 304 17.31 -17.25 4.14
N GLY A 305 17.82 -16.31 3.36
CA GLY A 305 18.91 -16.55 2.42
C GLY A 305 20.27 -16.86 3.07
N ALA A 306 20.48 -16.37 4.29
CA ALA A 306 21.70 -16.65 5.08
C ALA A 306 21.77 -18.12 5.56
N LEU A 307 20.68 -18.86 5.52
CA LEU A 307 20.67 -20.29 5.84
C LEU A 307 21.56 -21.05 4.84
N PRO A 308 22.24 -22.13 5.29
CA PRO A 308 22.85 -23.08 4.37
C PRO A 308 21.85 -23.54 3.31
N LYS A 309 22.26 -23.64 2.04
CA LYS A 309 21.34 -23.95 0.93
C LYS A 309 20.43 -25.17 1.19
N ALA A 310 20.96 -26.21 1.83
CA ALA A 310 20.17 -27.41 2.21
C ALA A 310 19.11 -27.15 3.29
N GLN A 311 19.15 -26.03 3.98
CA GLN A 311 18.22 -25.63 5.04
C GLN A 311 17.29 -24.50 4.61
N ARG A 312 17.49 -23.93 3.41
CA ARG A 312 16.55 -22.96 2.83
C ARG A 312 15.20 -23.62 2.60
N PRO A 313 14.11 -22.88 2.51
CA PRO A 313 12.78 -23.45 2.23
C PRO A 313 12.75 -24.11 0.86
N ALA A 314 11.75 -24.97 0.63
CA ALA A 314 11.62 -25.70 -0.63
C ALA A 314 11.41 -24.75 -1.83
N ARG A 315 10.62 -23.69 -1.65
CA ARG A 315 10.26 -22.67 -2.64
C ARG A 315 11.14 -21.42 -2.51
N THR A 316 11.17 -20.65 -3.58
CA THR A 316 11.82 -19.36 -3.64
C THR A 316 11.06 -18.31 -2.82
N ILE A 317 11.78 -17.49 -2.08
CA ILE A 317 11.28 -16.23 -1.52
C ILE A 317 11.57 -15.14 -2.54
N ARG A 318 10.52 -14.47 -3.01
CA ARG A 318 10.60 -13.29 -3.88
C ARG A 318 10.21 -12.06 -3.09
N VAL A 319 11.11 -11.09 -3.04
CA VAL A 319 10.87 -9.79 -2.44
C VAL A 319 10.73 -8.76 -3.55
N VAL A 320 9.64 -8.00 -3.52
CA VAL A 320 9.35 -6.97 -4.51
C VAL A 320 9.31 -5.62 -3.83
N ALA A 321 10.10 -4.67 -4.33
CA ALA A 321 9.95 -3.25 -4.05
C ALA A 321 9.17 -2.64 -5.22
N PHE A 322 7.86 -2.42 -5.01
CA PHE A 322 6.93 -1.99 -6.06
C PHE A 322 7.12 -0.52 -6.42
N ALA A 323 6.88 -0.17 -7.66
CA ALA A 323 6.98 1.19 -8.16
C ALA A 323 5.61 1.86 -8.21
N ASN A 324 5.53 3.12 -7.76
CA ASN A 324 4.35 3.98 -7.88
C ASN A 324 3.06 3.30 -7.40
N GLU A 325 3.06 2.91 -6.14
CA GLU A 325 1.86 2.51 -5.40
C GLU A 325 0.93 3.72 -5.23
N GLU A 326 1.50 4.82 -4.69
CA GLU A 326 0.87 6.02 -4.18
C GLU A 326 -0.09 6.72 -5.15
N GLN A 327 0.21 6.65 -6.45
CA GLN A 327 -0.62 7.28 -7.46
C GLN A 327 -1.57 6.31 -8.16
N GLY A 328 -1.56 5.02 -7.77
CA GLY A 328 -2.55 4.07 -8.24
C GLY A 328 -2.10 2.65 -8.52
N LEU A 329 -1.23 2.08 -7.69
CA LEU A 329 -0.82 0.67 -7.73
C LEU A 329 -0.20 0.28 -9.10
N TYR A 330 0.57 1.19 -9.72
CA TYR A 330 1.08 0.93 -11.08
C TYR A 330 2.04 -0.25 -11.09
N GLY A 331 2.90 -0.37 -10.07
CA GLY A 331 3.84 -1.47 -9.90
C GLY A 331 3.13 -2.81 -9.69
N GLY A 332 2.19 -2.85 -8.77
CA GLY A 332 1.39 -4.04 -8.47
C GLY A 332 0.58 -4.52 -9.68
N ARG A 333 -0.03 -3.61 -10.43
CA ARG A 333 -0.78 -3.93 -11.67
C ARG A 333 0.14 -4.47 -12.76
N ALA A 334 1.30 -3.84 -12.97
CA ALA A 334 2.28 -4.31 -13.95
C ALA A 334 2.81 -5.70 -13.60
N TYR A 335 3.08 -5.94 -12.29
CA TYR A 335 3.51 -7.23 -11.78
C TYR A 335 2.43 -8.30 -12.03
N ALA A 336 1.17 -8.02 -11.65
CA ALA A 336 0.05 -8.94 -11.85
C ALA A 336 -0.16 -9.29 -13.34
N GLN A 337 -0.08 -8.30 -14.21
CA GLN A 337 -0.19 -8.51 -15.66
C GLN A 337 0.94 -9.40 -16.20
N LYS A 338 2.18 -9.09 -15.83
CA LYS A 338 3.37 -9.81 -16.30
C LYS A 338 3.40 -11.27 -15.85
N HIS A 339 2.99 -11.53 -14.61
CA HIS A 339 3.04 -12.85 -13.98
C HIS A 339 1.72 -13.63 -14.03
N ALA A 340 0.70 -13.12 -14.72
CA ALA A 340 -0.62 -13.78 -14.81
C ALA A 340 -0.54 -15.23 -15.30
N ALA A 341 0.35 -15.52 -16.26
CA ALA A 341 0.56 -16.88 -16.77
C ALA A 341 1.19 -17.83 -15.75
N ASP A 342 1.94 -17.30 -14.79
CA ASP A 342 2.63 -18.04 -13.72
C ASP A 342 1.87 -17.98 -12.38
N LEU A 343 0.59 -17.58 -12.38
CA LEU A 343 -0.22 -17.39 -11.17
C LEU A 343 -0.14 -18.58 -10.22
N ARG A 344 -0.26 -19.82 -10.75
CA ARG A 344 -0.21 -21.06 -9.94
C ARG A 344 1.14 -21.29 -9.27
N LYS A 345 2.21 -20.68 -9.75
CA LYS A 345 3.55 -20.74 -9.14
C LYS A 345 3.68 -19.79 -7.95
N HIS A 346 2.84 -18.75 -7.87
CA HIS A 346 2.79 -17.80 -6.76
C HIS A 346 1.92 -18.39 -5.65
N GLN A 347 2.55 -19.03 -4.70
CA GLN A 347 1.88 -19.85 -3.71
C GLN A 347 1.11 -19.08 -2.66
N LEU A 348 1.71 -17.99 -2.17
CA LEU A 348 1.10 -17.12 -1.17
C LEU A 348 1.80 -15.75 -1.21
N GLY A 349 1.04 -14.69 -1.04
CA GLY A 349 1.58 -13.33 -1.00
C GLY A 349 1.17 -12.59 0.26
N ALA A 350 2.09 -11.75 0.78
CA ALA A 350 1.82 -10.78 1.83
C ALA A 350 2.72 -9.55 1.65
N GLU A 351 2.14 -8.38 1.65
CA GLU A 351 2.81 -7.10 1.59
C GLU A 351 2.79 -6.44 2.96
N SER A 352 3.85 -5.69 3.28
CA SER A 352 3.92 -4.83 4.44
C SER A 352 3.79 -3.39 3.97
N ASP A 353 2.61 -2.82 4.13
CA ASP A 353 2.28 -1.44 3.77
C ASP A 353 1.22 -0.90 4.73
N PHE A 354 1.61 -0.78 5.99
CA PHE A 354 0.81 -0.18 7.06
C PHE A 354 1.71 0.34 8.18
N GLY A 355 2.89 0.84 7.81
CA GLY A 355 3.87 1.42 8.70
C GLY A 355 4.76 0.39 9.40
N ALA A 356 5.20 0.75 10.62
CA ALA A 356 6.14 -0.04 11.42
C ALA A 356 5.61 -0.40 12.81
N GLY A 357 4.31 -0.23 13.06
CA GLY A 357 3.68 -0.65 14.31
C GLY A 357 3.75 -2.16 14.51
N ARG A 358 3.68 -2.65 15.75
CA ARG A 358 3.77 -4.10 16.01
C ARG A 358 2.63 -4.84 15.30
N ILE A 359 2.97 -5.94 14.63
CA ILE A 359 1.96 -6.85 14.08
C ILE A 359 1.23 -7.51 15.25
N TYR A 360 -0.10 -7.48 15.23
CA TYR A 360 -0.94 -8.03 16.27
C TYR A 360 -1.88 -9.15 15.80
N ALA A 361 -2.10 -9.28 14.49
CA ALA A 361 -2.96 -10.31 13.94
C ALA A 361 -2.39 -10.88 12.64
N PHE A 362 -2.71 -12.12 12.36
CA PHE A 362 -2.41 -12.84 11.14
C PHE A 362 -3.65 -13.54 10.63
N ALA A 363 -3.89 -13.44 9.34
CA ALA A 363 -4.95 -14.17 8.65
C ALA A 363 -4.47 -14.58 7.25
N ALA A 364 -5.06 -15.64 6.69
CA ALA A 364 -4.83 -16.04 5.31
C ALA A 364 -6.11 -16.55 4.68
N LYS A 365 -6.40 -16.09 3.46
CA LYS A 365 -7.53 -16.55 2.67
C LYS A 365 -7.08 -17.68 1.76
N THR A 366 -7.33 -18.91 2.18
CA THR A 366 -6.91 -20.14 1.50
C THR A 366 -8.03 -21.18 1.48
N PRO A 367 -7.99 -22.16 0.58
CA PRO A 367 -8.91 -23.30 0.58
C PRO A 367 -8.81 -24.15 1.86
N ASP A 368 -9.82 -24.96 2.11
CA ASP A 368 -9.92 -25.79 3.32
C ASP A 368 -8.73 -26.74 3.51
N TYR A 369 -8.20 -27.30 2.42
CA TYR A 369 -7.05 -28.20 2.47
C TYR A 369 -5.74 -27.52 2.91
N ALA A 370 -5.66 -26.17 2.89
CA ALA A 370 -4.50 -25.43 3.36
C ALA A 370 -4.67 -24.86 4.79
N LYS A 371 -5.86 -24.93 5.39
CA LYS A 371 -6.14 -24.36 6.72
C LYS A 371 -5.24 -24.93 7.83
N ALA A 372 -4.88 -26.23 7.75
CA ALA A 372 -3.96 -26.82 8.72
C ALA A 372 -2.55 -26.20 8.66
N ALA A 373 -2.05 -25.92 7.46
CA ALA A 373 -0.77 -25.21 7.29
C ALA A 373 -0.84 -23.75 7.77
N VAL A 374 -1.92 -23.05 7.48
CA VAL A 374 -2.18 -21.70 7.98
C VAL A 374 -2.19 -21.67 9.52
N ALA A 375 -2.85 -22.64 10.16
CA ALA A 375 -2.86 -22.76 11.62
C ALA A 375 -1.44 -23.00 12.20
N ARG A 376 -0.59 -23.75 11.50
CA ARG A 376 0.82 -23.95 11.89
C ARG A 376 1.62 -22.65 11.78
N ILE A 377 1.42 -21.85 10.72
CA ILE A 377 2.04 -20.53 10.60
C ILE A 377 1.59 -19.64 11.76
N ALA A 378 0.30 -19.57 12.06
CA ALA A 378 -0.25 -18.82 13.18
C ALA A 378 0.34 -19.27 14.53
N GLN A 379 0.50 -20.57 14.74
CA GLN A 379 1.17 -21.13 15.93
C GLN A 379 2.61 -20.65 16.08
N ALA A 380 3.37 -20.55 14.98
CA ALA A 380 4.75 -20.06 14.99
C ALA A 380 4.83 -18.56 15.24
N LEU A 381 3.82 -17.78 14.85
CA LEU A 381 3.70 -16.34 15.08
C LEU A 381 3.21 -15.98 16.48
N ALA A 382 2.50 -16.86 17.17
CA ALA A 382 1.92 -16.60 18.49
C ALA A 382 2.93 -16.11 19.57
N PRO A 383 4.19 -16.61 19.64
CA PRO A 383 5.19 -16.08 20.57
C PRO A 383 5.57 -14.61 20.34
N LEU A 384 5.27 -14.04 19.17
CA LEU A 384 5.44 -12.62 18.87
C LEU A 384 4.25 -11.74 19.32
N GLY A 385 3.22 -12.35 19.95
CA GLY A 385 1.99 -11.67 20.36
C GLY A 385 0.98 -11.52 19.22
N ILE A 386 1.10 -12.31 18.15
CA ILE A 386 0.27 -12.23 16.96
C ILE A 386 -0.89 -13.24 17.07
N GLU A 387 -2.11 -12.74 17.00
CA GLU A 387 -3.32 -13.53 17.05
C GLU A 387 -3.68 -14.09 15.67
N HIS A 388 -4.22 -15.32 15.63
CA HIS A 388 -4.79 -15.89 14.41
C HIS A 388 -6.24 -15.44 14.23
N ARG A 389 -6.57 -14.82 13.12
CA ARG A 389 -7.95 -14.44 12.74
C ARG A 389 -8.47 -15.37 11.66
N ALA A 390 -9.74 -15.79 11.80
CA ALA A 390 -10.37 -16.67 10.83
C ALA A 390 -10.74 -15.95 9.52
N ASP A 391 -11.08 -14.67 9.62
CA ASP A 391 -11.46 -13.83 8.49
C ASP A 391 -10.20 -13.16 7.93
N GLY A 392 -9.82 -13.59 6.71
CA GLY A 392 -8.62 -13.10 6.04
C GLY A 392 -8.77 -11.65 5.59
N GLU A 393 -7.81 -10.82 5.97
CA GLU A 393 -7.57 -9.53 5.34
C GLU A 393 -6.91 -9.73 3.95
N GLY A 394 -6.83 -8.66 3.16
CA GLY A 394 -6.09 -8.68 1.89
C GLY A 394 -4.59 -8.88 2.09
N CYS A 395 -3.84 -8.99 1.02
CA CYS A 395 -2.40 -9.18 1.03
C CYS A 395 -1.59 -7.88 0.87
N GLY A 396 -2.21 -6.73 1.06
CA GLY A 396 -1.64 -5.41 0.81
C GLY A 396 -2.06 -4.81 -0.53
N PRO A 397 -1.84 -3.49 -0.72
CA PRO A 397 -2.31 -2.77 -1.90
C PRO A 397 -1.71 -3.28 -3.21
N ASP A 398 -0.38 -3.38 -3.33
CA ASP A 398 0.30 -3.76 -4.58
C ASP A 398 0.08 -5.24 -4.97
N LEU A 399 -0.17 -6.11 -4.01
CA LEU A 399 -0.53 -7.49 -4.29
C LEU A 399 -2.03 -7.68 -4.56
N SER A 400 -2.87 -6.67 -4.27
CA SER A 400 -4.33 -6.75 -4.49
C SER A 400 -4.71 -6.98 -5.96
N PRO A 401 -4.06 -6.40 -7.00
CA PRO A 401 -4.34 -6.73 -8.40
C PRO A 401 -4.07 -8.19 -8.74
N PHE A 402 -3.03 -8.79 -8.14
CA PHE A 402 -2.71 -10.19 -8.37
C PHE A 402 -3.65 -11.12 -7.62
N ASN A 403 -4.08 -10.76 -6.39
CA ASN A 403 -5.14 -11.46 -5.68
C ASN A 403 -6.48 -11.36 -6.44
N ALA A 404 -6.77 -10.23 -7.07
CA ALA A 404 -8.00 -10.07 -7.86
C ALA A 404 -8.13 -11.11 -8.98
N ILE A 405 -7.01 -11.60 -9.55
CA ILE A 405 -7.01 -12.64 -10.57
C ILE A 405 -6.81 -14.06 -10.00
N GLY A 406 -6.60 -14.20 -8.68
CA GLY A 406 -6.65 -15.49 -7.99
C GLY A 406 -5.39 -15.93 -7.24
N MET A 407 -4.43 -15.05 -6.96
CA MET A 407 -3.32 -15.37 -6.06
C MET A 407 -3.84 -15.52 -4.62
N ALA A 408 -3.38 -16.55 -3.91
CA ALA A 408 -3.67 -16.71 -2.50
C ALA A 408 -2.97 -15.62 -1.67
N CYS A 409 -3.66 -15.12 -0.66
CA CYS A 409 -3.25 -13.97 0.15
C CYS A 409 -3.15 -14.29 1.63
N ALA A 410 -2.20 -13.62 2.29
CA ALA A 410 -2.12 -13.52 3.74
C ALA A 410 -1.93 -12.05 4.15
N GLY A 411 -2.46 -11.69 5.30
CA GLY A 411 -2.29 -10.39 5.92
C GLY A 411 -1.65 -10.51 7.30
N LEU A 412 -0.69 -9.64 7.59
CA LEU A 412 -0.07 -9.46 8.89
C LEU A 412 -0.42 -8.06 9.36
N SER A 413 -1.50 -7.94 10.17
CA SER A 413 -2.07 -6.64 10.56
C SER A 413 -1.20 -5.92 11.57
N GLN A 414 -0.65 -4.79 11.19
CA GLN A 414 0.16 -3.89 12.03
C GLN A 414 -0.74 -2.95 12.85
N ASP A 415 -0.22 -2.47 13.98
CA ASP A 415 -0.89 -1.46 14.80
C ASP A 415 -0.82 -0.10 14.11
N GLY A 416 -1.93 0.32 13.54
CA GLY A 416 -2.07 1.58 12.81
C GLY A 416 -2.61 2.74 13.64
N THR A 417 -2.58 2.65 14.99
CA THR A 417 -3.16 3.67 15.87
C THR A 417 -2.63 5.07 15.55
N ASP A 418 -1.34 5.21 15.29
CA ASP A 418 -0.69 6.49 14.97
C ASP A 418 -0.27 6.60 13.48
N TYR A 419 -0.49 5.56 12.67
CA TYR A 419 -0.03 5.50 11.29
C TYR A 419 -0.51 6.69 10.44
N PHE A 420 -1.81 7.00 10.48
CA PHE A 420 -2.39 8.06 9.67
C PHE A 420 -2.10 9.48 10.18
N ASP A 421 -1.44 9.62 11.31
CA ASP A 421 -0.93 10.91 11.79
C ASP A 421 0.47 11.22 11.19
N LEU A 422 1.13 10.20 10.63
CA LEU A 422 2.46 10.24 10.03
C LEU A 422 2.43 10.07 8.50
N HIS A 423 1.74 9.06 8.04
CA HIS A 423 1.54 8.67 6.64
C HIS A 423 1.12 9.86 5.78
N HIS A 424 1.78 10.05 4.63
CA HIS A 424 1.54 11.15 3.69
C HIS A 424 1.75 12.56 4.25
N THR A 425 2.53 12.71 5.32
CA THR A 425 2.82 14.00 5.96
C THR A 425 4.32 14.29 6.00
N PRO A 426 4.74 15.54 6.31
CA PRO A 426 6.14 15.84 6.58
C PRO A 426 6.76 15.08 7.76
N ASP A 427 5.96 14.50 8.65
CA ASP A 427 6.39 13.71 9.81
C ASP A 427 6.64 12.23 9.47
N ASP A 428 6.50 11.82 8.22
CA ASP A 428 6.92 10.48 7.78
C ASP A 428 8.45 10.39 7.70
N THR A 429 9.06 10.19 8.86
CA THR A 429 10.52 10.25 9.07
C THR A 429 11.01 9.10 9.94
N LEU A 430 12.32 8.78 9.84
CA LEU A 430 12.95 7.65 10.50
C LEU A 430 12.77 7.62 12.03
N ASP A 431 12.77 8.79 12.68
CA ASP A 431 12.59 8.95 14.13
C ASP A 431 11.20 8.51 14.65
N LYS A 432 10.25 8.25 13.77
CA LYS A 432 8.92 7.74 14.12
C LYS A 432 8.85 6.20 14.18
N ILE A 433 9.90 5.51 13.73
CA ILE A 433 9.96 4.05 13.79
C ILE A 433 10.49 3.60 15.16
N ASP A 434 9.73 2.76 15.85
CA ASP A 434 10.24 2.01 17.01
C ASP A 434 11.08 0.82 16.50
N PRO A 435 12.41 0.77 16.78
CA PRO A 435 13.26 -0.32 16.33
C PRO A 435 12.82 -1.70 16.82
N ALA A 436 12.23 -1.78 18.03
CA ALA A 436 11.75 -3.06 18.57
C ALA A 436 10.46 -3.53 17.89
N ALA A 437 9.60 -2.61 17.49
CA ALA A 437 8.43 -2.94 16.68
C ALA A 437 8.85 -3.39 15.26
N LEU A 438 9.79 -2.68 14.63
CA LEU A 438 10.33 -3.06 13.32
C LEU A 438 10.99 -4.45 13.36
N ALA A 439 11.79 -4.77 14.37
CA ALA A 439 12.40 -6.10 14.54
C ALA A 439 11.33 -7.20 14.68
N GLN A 440 10.22 -6.93 15.40
CA GLN A 440 9.10 -7.85 15.50
C GLN A 440 8.41 -8.08 14.15
N ASN A 441 8.27 -7.04 13.33
CA ASN A 441 7.73 -7.15 11.97
C ASN A 441 8.66 -8.00 11.08
N VAL A 442 9.98 -7.75 11.10
CA VAL A 442 10.96 -8.57 10.39
C VAL A 442 10.87 -10.04 10.82
N ALA A 443 10.78 -10.30 12.13
CA ALA A 443 10.63 -11.65 12.65
C ALA A 443 9.34 -12.33 12.17
N ALA A 444 8.22 -11.61 12.16
CA ALA A 444 6.93 -12.11 11.70
C ALA A 444 6.96 -12.47 10.20
N TYR A 445 7.46 -11.58 9.35
CA TYR A 445 7.57 -11.83 7.91
C TYR A 445 8.58 -12.93 7.60
N THR A 446 9.68 -13.05 8.35
CA THR A 446 10.65 -14.13 8.22
C THR A 446 10.02 -15.49 8.52
N VAL A 447 9.28 -15.61 9.63
CA VAL A 447 8.56 -16.83 10.01
C VAL A 447 7.50 -17.19 8.98
N PHE A 448 6.67 -16.23 8.61
CA PHE A 448 5.61 -16.38 7.62
C PHE A 448 6.18 -16.88 6.28
N ALA A 449 7.14 -16.15 5.71
CA ALA A 449 7.69 -16.44 4.39
C ALA A 449 8.41 -17.81 4.38
N TYR A 450 9.19 -18.11 5.43
CA TYR A 450 9.89 -19.39 5.54
C TYR A 450 8.91 -20.57 5.58
N LEU A 451 7.89 -20.54 6.44
CA LEU A 451 6.94 -21.63 6.60
C LEU A 451 6.04 -21.79 5.37
N ALA A 452 5.57 -20.69 4.78
CA ALA A 452 4.80 -20.76 3.54
C ALA A 452 5.62 -21.37 2.39
N ALA A 453 6.90 -21.00 2.27
CA ALA A 453 7.77 -21.50 1.23
C ALA A 453 8.25 -22.94 1.48
N ASP A 454 8.28 -23.42 2.72
CA ASP A 454 8.70 -24.79 3.06
C ASP A 454 7.54 -25.79 3.13
N ALA A 455 6.29 -25.32 3.13
CA ALA A 455 5.10 -26.15 3.20
C ALA A 455 5.04 -27.20 2.05
N GLN A 456 4.56 -28.40 2.37
CA GLN A 456 4.20 -29.43 1.39
C GLN A 456 2.75 -29.19 0.93
N GLY A 457 2.45 -29.34 -0.34
CA GLY A 457 1.17 -28.94 -0.96
C GLY A 457 1.20 -27.49 -1.44
N ASP A 458 0.05 -26.87 -1.68
CA ASP A 458 -0.09 -25.49 -2.16
C ASP A 458 -1.11 -24.69 -1.32
N PHE A 459 -1.24 -23.39 -1.59
CA PHE A 459 -2.14 -22.50 -0.86
C PHE A 459 -3.35 -22.05 -1.70
N GLY A 460 -3.56 -22.64 -2.89
CA GLY A 460 -4.77 -22.45 -3.68
C GLY A 460 -4.74 -21.31 -4.68
N SER A 461 -3.59 -20.80 -5.04
CA SER A 461 -3.48 -19.83 -6.14
C SER A 461 -3.95 -20.44 -7.46
N ALA A 462 -5.08 -19.94 -7.98
CA ALA A 462 -5.69 -20.42 -9.21
C ALA A 462 -6.48 -19.28 -9.88
N PRO A 463 -6.55 -19.25 -11.23
CA PRO A 463 -7.36 -18.27 -11.93
C PRO A 463 -8.81 -18.30 -11.43
N LYS A 464 -9.37 -17.14 -11.08
CA LYS A 464 -10.79 -17.02 -10.70
C LYS A 464 -11.68 -17.31 -11.90
N THR A 465 -12.76 -18.02 -11.66
CA THR A 465 -13.80 -18.24 -12.66
C THR A 465 -14.59 -16.96 -12.94
N PRO A 466 -15.29 -16.83 -14.08
CA PRO A 466 -16.12 -15.67 -14.37
C PRO A 466 -17.20 -15.36 -13.31
N GLU A 467 -17.65 -16.37 -12.55
CA GLU A 467 -18.64 -16.24 -11.49
C GLU A 467 -18.02 -15.70 -10.16
N GLU A 468 -16.69 -15.76 -10.01
CA GLU A 468 -15.93 -15.31 -8.83
C GLU A 468 -15.29 -13.92 -9.04
N LYS A 469 -15.42 -13.35 -10.26
CA LYS A 469 -14.96 -12.01 -10.62
C LYS A 469 -16.05 -10.97 -10.42
#